data_fd32c504b81f6c6b9766290d555cde13
#
_entry.id   fd32c504b81f6c6b9766290d555cde13
#
_cell.length_a   1.000
_cell.length_b   1.000
_cell.length_c   1.000
_cell.angle_alpha   90.00
_cell.angle_beta   90.00
_cell.angle_gamma   90.00
#
_symmetry.space_group_name_H-M   'P 1'
#
loop_
_entity.id
_entity.type
_entity.pdbx_description
1 polymer ?
#
loop_
_entity_poly.entity_id
_entity_poly.type
_entity_poly.pdbx_seq_one_letter_code
_entity_poly.pdbx_strand_id
1 'polypeptide(L)'
;MPINAHPDFIAAEKEHLQAVTPDEKIKTLEKMISFAPKHKGGENLRAQLRTRLKKLKEKLSKSKKSKKYSKQGIKKEDMQAVLVGFSNSGKSSLINVLTNVKPEINEVKFTTKSPLIGMMNYAGTQIQLIENPPIDSEFYDKGLTNTADTILIIVDKLSQIEEIEKKLDRAQGKRIIVFNKEDLLNEQERRKIHATLSSRKYNFVIISAKDKNNLDELKEKIFKSFDKIRVYTKEPGKEKSGKPIIMNPCSAVRDIAEKILKGFSDK
;
A
#
# COMPACT_ATOMS: atom_id res chain seq x y z
N MET A 1 45.06 4.33 -30.00
CA MET A 1 45.82 3.07 -29.77
C MET A 1 44.91 2.12 -29.00
N PRO A 2 44.75 0.87 -29.45
CA PRO A 2 43.97 -0.09 -28.68
C PRO A 2 44.68 -0.33 -27.33
N ILE A 3 43.93 -0.18 -26.25
CA ILE A 3 44.41 -0.45 -24.91
C ILE A 3 44.50 -2.00 -24.81
N ASN A 4 45.71 -2.53 -24.63
CA ASN A 4 45.88 -3.96 -24.32
C ASN A 4 45.28 -4.21 -22.91
N ALA A 5 43.97 -4.45 -22.87
CA ALA A 5 43.29 -4.74 -21.63
C ALA A 5 43.54 -6.19 -21.25
N HIS A 6 43.81 -6.41 -19.95
CA HIS A 6 43.95 -7.75 -19.39
C HIS A 6 42.67 -8.58 -19.62
N PRO A 7 42.75 -9.89 -19.87
CA PRO A 7 41.58 -10.76 -20.11
C PRO A 7 40.52 -10.60 -19.02
N ASP A 8 40.92 -10.44 -17.74
CA ASP A 8 39.99 -10.24 -16.61
C ASP A 8 39.21 -8.93 -16.70
N PHE A 9 39.79 -7.88 -17.32
CA PHE A 9 39.07 -6.63 -17.56
C PHE A 9 37.96 -6.82 -18.58
N ILE A 10 38.23 -7.56 -19.65
CA ILE A 10 37.25 -7.88 -20.71
C ILE A 10 36.13 -8.77 -20.16
N ALA A 11 36.47 -9.72 -19.27
CA ALA A 11 35.48 -10.55 -18.61
C ALA A 11 34.56 -9.70 -17.69
N ALA A 12 35.12 -8.79 -16.88
CA ALA A 12 34.38 -7.88 -16.02
C ALA A 12 33.50 -6.91 -16.82
N GLU A 13 33.93 -6.48 -18.01
CA GLU A 13 33.14 -5.65 -18.92
C GLU A 13 31.91 -6.40 -19.45
N LYS A 14 32.07 -7.65 -19.84
CA LYS A 14 30.94 -8.53 -20.25
C LYS A 14 29.95 -8.73 -19.10
N GLU A 15 30.44 -9.01 -17.88
CA GLU A 15 29.59 -9.10 -16.68
C GLU A 15 28.81 -7.77 -16.44
N HIS A 16 29.47 -6.63 -16.65
CA HIS A 16 28.83 -5.33 -16.48
C HIS A 16 27.69 -5.07 -17.50
N LEU A 17 27.86 -5.53 -18.74
CA LEU A 17 26.83 -5.42 -19.78
C LEU A 17 25.61 -6.30 -19.47
N GLN A 18 25.81 -7.44 -18.81
CA GLN A 18 24.74 -8.36 -18.42
C GLN A 18 24.05 -7.96 -17.11
N ALA A 19 24.67 -7.09 -16.29
CA ALA A 19 24.12 -6.66 -15.00
C ALA A 19 22.83 -5.86 -15.19
N VAL A 20 21.74 -6.32 -14.57
CA VAL A 20 20.43 -5.69 -14.65
C VAL A 20 20.21 -4.76 -13.45
N THR A 21 20.62 -5.17 -12.26
CA THR A 21 20.36 -4.41 -11.02
C THR A 21 21.43 -3.33 -10.76
N PRO A 22 21.07 -2.19 -10.12
CA PRO A 22 22.03 -1.15 -9.78
C PRO A 22 23.16 -1.63 -8.85
N ASP A 23 22.88 -2.58 -7.94
CA ASP A 23 23.87 -3.14 -7.02
C ASP A 23 24.86 -4.04 -7.76
N GLU A 24 24.40 -4.84 -8.73
CA GLU A 24 25.28 -5.63 -9.62
C GLU A 24 26.15 -4.73 -10.48
N LYS A 25 25.59 -3.66 -11.06
CA LYS A 25 26.36 -2.68 -11.84
C LYS A 25 27.47 -2.00 -11.03
N ILE A 26 27.24 -1.76 -9.74
CA ILE A 26 28.28 -1.24 -8.86
C ILE A 26 29.39 -2.26 -8.65
N LYS A 27 29.04 -3.52 -8.33
CA LYS A 27 30.01 -4.59 -8.10
C LYS A 27 30.89 -4.87 -9.34
N THR A 28 30.25 -4.92 -10.50
CA THR A 28 30.99 -5.17 -11.77
C THR A 28 31.87 -3.98 -12.16
N LEU A 29 31.44 -2.74 -11.92
CA LEU A 29 32.29 -1.55 -12.10
C LEU A 29 33.50 -1.54 -11.15
N GLU A 30 33.33 -1.96 -9.91
CA GLU A 30 34.45 -2.09 -8.96
C GLU A 30 35.45 -3.14 -9.43
N LYS A 31 34.99 -4.30 -9.96
CA LYS A 31 35.85 -5.29 -10.61
C LYS A 31 36.59 -4.71 -11.82
N MET A 32 35.91 -3.98 -12.70
CA MET A 32 36.54 -3.34 -13.86
C MET A 32 37.63 -2.35 -13.41
N ILE A 33 37.42 -1.57 -12.36
CA ILE A 33 38.42 -0.63 -11.84
C ILE A 33 39.65 -1.37 -11.27
N SER A 34 39.46 -2.53 -10.64
CA SER A 34 40.57 -3.32 -10.07
C SER A 34 41.47 -3.92 -11.17
N PHE A 35 40.87 -4.35 -12.29
CA PHE A 35 41.58 -4.94 -13.43
C PHE A 35 42.02 -3.92 -14.49
N ALA A 36 41.61 -2.65 -14.35
CA ALA A 36 41.99 -1.61 -15.30
C ALA A 36 43.51 -1.36 -15.30
N PRO A 37 44.12 -1.12 -16.47
CA PRO A 37 45.57 -0.90 -16.63
C PRO A 37 46.07 0.22 -15.71
N LYS A 38 47.18 -0.03 -15.01
CA LYS A 38 47.79 0.92 -14.03
C LYS A 38 48.80 1.88 -14.64
N HIS A 39 49.17 1.68 -15.89
CA HIS A 39 50.11 2.55 -16.62
C HIS A 39 49.49 3.88 -17.07
N LYS A 40 50.32 4.86 -17.46
CA LYS A 40 49.92 6.23 -17.81
C LYS A 40 48.83 6.30 -18.89
N GLY A 41 48.81 5.37 -19.87
CA GLY A 41 47.78 5.28 -20.90
C GLY A 41 46.42 4.81 -20.43
N GLY A 42 46.31 4.17 -19.23
CA GLY A 42 45.06 3.71 -18.61
C GLY A 42 44.41 4.69 -17.63
N GLU A 43 45.05 5.83 -17.34
CA GLU A 43 44.56 6.77 -16.33
C GLU A 43 43.20 7.39 -16.68
N ASN A 44 43.01 7.76 -17.92
CA ASN A 44 41.75 8.33 -18.41
C ASN A 44 40.59 7.32 -18.29
N LEU A 45 40.84 6.05 -18.62
CA LEU A 45 39.85 4.98 -18.48
C LEU A 45 39.47 4.78 -17.00
N ARG A 46 40.45 4.70 -16.11
CA ARG A 46 40.21 4.56 -14.66
C ARG A 46 39.46 5.76 -14.10
N ALA A 47 39.76 6.98 -14.54
CA ALA A 47 39.04 8.18 -14.14
C ALA A 47 37.58 8.15 -14.59
N GLN A 48 37.31 7.73 -15.83
CA GLN A 48 35.93 7.56 -16.34
C GLN A 48 35.15 6.50 -15.57
N LEU A 49 35.75 5.33 -15.29
CA LEU A 49 35.10 4.26 -14.51
C LEU A 49 34.80 4.71 -13.08
N ARG A 50 35.73 5.41 -12.41
CA ARG A 50 35.50 5.99 -11.07
C ARG A 50 34.38 7.02 -11.08
N THR A 51 34.33 7.87 -12.11
CA THR A 51 33.24 8.88 -12.26
C THR A 51 31.88 8.19 -12.45
N ARG A 52 31.83 7.13 -13.26
CA ARG A 52 30.59 6.33 -13.43
C ARG A 52 30.18 5.65 -12.12
N LEU A 53 31.12 5.05 -11.39
CA LEU A 53 30.87 4.44 -10.09
C LEU A 53 30.33 5.45 -9.06
N LYS A 54 30.95 6.65 -9.00
CA LYS A 54 30.50 7.74 -8.12
C LYS A 54 29.06 8.16 -8.45
N LYS A 55 28.75 8.40 -9.72
CA LYS A 55 27.39 8.76 -10.18
C LYS A 55 26.35 7.68 -9.86
N LEU A 56 26.71 6.40 -10.02
CA LEU A 56 25.81 5.28 -9.68
C LEU A 56 25.58 5.16 -8.17
N LYS A 57 26.62 5.28 -7.36
CA LYS A 57 26.49 5.32 -5.89
C LYS A 57 25.69 6.51 -5.39
N GLU A 58 25.88 7.69 -5.99
CA GLU A 58 25.06 8.87 -5.69
C GLU A 58 23.59 8.71 -6.09
N LYS A 59 23.31 8.15 -7.27
CA LYS A 59 21.92 7.82 -7.67
C LYS A 59 21.28 6.84 -6.70
N LEU A 60 22.00 5.80 -6.29
CA LEU A 60 21.50 4.82 -5.33
C LEU A 60 21.28 5.44 -3.93
N SER A 61 22.21 6.28 -3.48
CA SER A 61 22.06 7.00 -2.20
C SER A 61 20.93 8.03 -2.24
N LYS A 62 20.75 8.75 -3.35
CA LYS A 62 19.61 9.66 -3.55
C LYS A 62 18.29 8.89 -3.59
N SER A 63 18.23 7.74 -4.24
CA SER A 63 17.01 6.89 -4.25
C SER A 63 16.73 6.30 -2.86
N LYS A 64 17.76 5.91 -2.09
CA LYS A 64 17.62 5.48 -0.69
C LYS A 64 17.24 6.64 0.24
N LYS A 65 17.75 7.86 0.00
CA LYS A 65 17.35 9.08 0.73
C LYS A 65 15.95 9.55 0.36
N SER A 66 15.55 9.52 -0.91
CA SER A 66 14.18 9.83 -1.32
C SER A 66 13.18 8.82 -0.77
N LYS A 67 13.55 7.53 -0.68
CA LYS A 67 12.76 6.51 0.05
C LYS A 67 12.64 6.81 1.56
N LYS A 68 13.62 7.46 2.18
CA LYS A 68 13.55 7.93 3.58
C LYS A 68 12.71 9.21 3.73
N TYR A 69 12.73 10.11 2.76
CA TYR A 69 11.96 11.37 2.77
C TYR A 69 10.50 11.19 2.31
N SER A 70 10.19 10.18 1.51
CA SER A 70 8.81 9.86 1.11
C SER A 70 8.00 9.12 2.18
N LYS A 71 8.58 8.83 3.34
CA LYS A 71 7.87 8.45 4.56
C LYS A 71 7.40 9.69 5.35
N GLN A 72 6.84 10.69 4.69
CA GLN A 72 5.82 11.49 5.36
C GLN A 72 4.70 10.53 5.69
N GLY A 73 4.60 10.17 6.98
CA GLY A 73 3.59 9.25 7.44
C GLY A 73 2.22 9.71 6.96
N ILE A 74 1.46 8.81 6.37
CA ILE A 74 0.08 9.11 6.00
C ILE A 74 -0.64 9.53 7.26
N LYS A 75 -1.15 10.79 7.27
CA LYS A 75 -1.92 11.28 8.41
C LYS A 75 -3.12 10.38 8.60
N LYS A 76 -3.22 9.79 9.79
CA LYS A 76 -4.32 8.92 10.13
C LYS A 76 -5.57 9.78 10.42
N GLU A 77 -6.65 9.46 9.74
CA GLU A 77 -7.97 10.05 9.98
C GLU A 77 -8.74 9.25 11.06
N ASP A 78 -9.90 9.74 11.48
CA ASP A 78 -10.72 9.13 12.54
C ASP A 78 -11.12 7.67 12.28
N MET A 79 -11.23 7.29 11.01
CA MET A 79 -11.53 5.94 10.54
C MET A 79 -10.62 5.60 9.36
N GLN A 80 -9.71 4.66 9.56
CA GLN A 80 -8.75 4.26 8.55
C GLN A 80 -8.82 2.75 8.29
N ALA A 81 -9.06 2.37 7.03
CA ALA A 81 -8.97 0.98 6.59
C ALA A 81 -7.86 0.82 5.54
N VAL A 82 -7.07 -0.25 5.68
CA VAL A 82 -5.96 -0.57 4.78
C VAL A 82 -6.29 -1.81 3.97
N LEU A 83 -6.16 -1.72 2.65
CA LEU A 83 -6.35 -2.82 1.71
C LEU A 83 -5.04 -3.60 1.57
N VAL A 84 -5.09 -4.89 1.87
CA VAL A 84 -3.95 -5.82 1.79
C VAL A 84 -4.32 -7.00 0.89
N GLY A 85 -3.37 -7.46 0.09
CA GLY A 85 -3.58 -8.63 -0.79
C GLY A 85 -2.44 -8.78 -1.77
N PHE A 86 -2.44 -9.89 -2.50
CA PHE A 86 -1.44 -10.18 -3.53
C PHE A 86 -1.60 -9.26 -4.75
N SER A 87 -0.59 -9.30 -5.64
CA SER A 87 -0.71 -8.68 -6.96
C SER A 87 -1.94 -9.23 -7.70
N ASN A 88 -2.63 -8.38 -8.44
CA ASN A 88 -3.83 -8.71 -9.23
C ASN A 88 -5.05 -9.22 -8.43
N SER A 89 -5.10 -9.10 -7.11
CA SER A 89 -6.29 -9.42 -6.31
C SER A 89 -7.44 -8.41 -6.50
N GLY A 90 -7.21 -7.30 -7.20
CA GLY A 90 -8.21 -6.28 -7.49
C GLY A 90 -8.31 -5.14 -6.47
N LYS A 91 -7.27 -4.92 -5.64
CA LYS A 91 -7.21 -3.81 -4.66
C LYS A 91 -7.46 -2.44 -5.30
N SER A 92 -6.70 -2.12 -6.36
CA SER A 92 -6.81 -0.82 -7.06
C SER A 92 -8.18 -0.64 -7.72
N SER A 93 -8.75 -1.70 -8.27
CA SER A 93 -10.12 -1.65 -8.81
C SER A 93 -11.13 -1.39 -7.70
N LEU A 94 -10.96 -2.02 -6.55
CA LEU A 94 -11.86 -1.87 -5.41
C LEU A 94 -11.81 -0.46 -4.83
N ILE A 95 -10.60 0.09 -4.58
CA ILE A 95 -10.49 1.47 -4.05
C ILE A 95 -11.09 2.49 -5.00
N ASN A 96 -10.91 2.33 -6.32
CA ASN A 96 -11.48 3.21 -7.33
C ASN A 96 -13.00 3.20 -7.33
N VAL A 97 -13.61 2.04 -7.09
CA VAL A 97 -15.07 1.91 -7.06
C VAL A 97 -15.66 2.40 -5.75
N LEU A 98 -14.97 2.21 -4.63
CA LEU A 98 -15.41 2.66 -3.30
C LEU A 98 -15.17 4.14 -3.05
N THR A 99 -14.19 4.73 -3.73
CA THR A 99 -13.81 6.13 -3.59
C THR A 99 -13.98 6.85 -4.94
N ASN A 100 -14.16 8.16 -4.92
CA ASN A 100 -14.22 8.95 -6.15
C ASN A 100 -12.84 9.33 -6.70
N VAL A 101 -11.79 8.63 -6.28
CA VAL A 101 -10.44 8.85 -6.78
C VAL A 101 -10.36 8.32 -8.20
N LYS A 102 -10.19 9.22 -9.17
CA LYS A 102 -9.77 8.82 -10.50
C LYS A 102 -8.30 8.45 -10.42
N PRO A 103 -7.90 7.21 -10.71
CA PRO A 103 -6.49 6.90 -10.80
C PRO A 103 -5.90 7.78 -11.91
N GLU A 104 -4.78 8.43 -11.65
CA GLU A 104 -3.92 8.85 -12.75
C GLU A 104 -3.56 7.57 -13.49
N ILE A 105 -4.11 7.43 -14.70
CA ILE A 105 -3.83 6.32 -15.61
C ILE A 105 -2.42 6.56 -16.12
N ASN A 106 -1.44 6.22 -15.32
CA ASN A 106 -0.10 5.98 -15.81
C ASN A 106 -0.14 4.60 -16.48
N GLU A 107 0.02 4.58 -17.81
CA GLU A 107 -0.02 3.42 -18.70
C GLU A 107 1.02 2.33 -18.40
N VAL A 108 1.72 2.40 -17.29
CA VAL A 108 2.64 1.35 -16.84
C VAL A 108 1.86 0.38 -15.96
N LYS A 109 1.29 -0.63 -16.59
CA LYS A 109 0.92 -1.88 -15.92
C LYS A 109 2.12 -2.35 -15.09
N PHE A 110 1.96 -2.45 -13.80
CA PHE A 110 2.76 -3.12 -12.77
C PHE A 110 3.21 -2.21 -11.63
N THR A 111 2.60 -2.53 -10.50
CA THR A 111 2.98 -2.28 -9.13
C THR A 111 2.89 -0.83 -8.64
N THR A 112 1.84 -0.58 -7.88
CA THR A 112 1.75 0.54 -6.93
C THR A 112 3.00 0.50 -6.05
N LYS A 113 3.97 1.36 -6.34
CA LYS A 113 5.22 1.46 -5.55
C LYS A 113 5.02 2.28 -4.28
N SER A 114 3.93 3.00 -4.19
CA SER A 114 3.54 3.84 -3.05
C SER A 114 2.08 3.58 -2.69
N PRO A 115 1.70 3.70 -1.41
CA PRO A 115 0.30 3.58 -0.99
C PRO A 115 -0.59 4.59 -1.72
N LEU A 116 -1.77 4.15 -2.17
CA LEU A 116 -2.80 5.00 -2.75
C LEU A 116 -3.87 5.31 -1.69
N ILE A 117 -4.20 6.58 -1.51
CA ILE A 117 -5.19 7.03 -0.53
C ILE A 117 -6.47 7.44 -1.25
N GLY A 118 -7.61 6.96 -0.76
CA GLY A 118 -8.92 7.37 -1.20
C GLY A 118 -9.86 7.64 -0.02
N MET A 119 -10.87 8.47 -0.23
CA MET A 119 -11.89 8.77 0.78
C MET A 119 -13.23 8.17 0.35
N MET A 120 -13.72 7.22 1.13
CA MET A 120 -15.03 6.60 0.93
C MET A 120 -16.08 7.35 1.75
N ASN A 121 -17.17 7.75 1.11
CA ASN A 121 -18.30 8.35 1.78
C ASN A 121 -19.32 7.26 2.15
N TYR A 122 -19.68 7.18 3.42
CA TYR A 122 -20.73 6.29 3.90
C TYR A 122 -21.53 6.93 5.03
N ALA A 123 -22.84 6.99 4.85
CA ALA A 123 -23.79 7.50 5.85
C ALA A 123 -23.40 8.88 6.45
N GLY A 124 -22.93 9.80 5.60
CA GLY A 124 -22.53 11.16 5.98
C GLY A 124 -21.13 11.26 6.60
N THR A 125 -20.38 10.15 6.70
CA THR A 125 -19.01 10.11 7.20
C THR A 125 -18.00 9.84 6.10
N GLN A 126 -16.75 10.25 6.33
CA GLN A 126 -15.64 9.95 5.45
C GLN A 126 -14.74 8.90 6.11
N ILE A 127 -14.42 7.84 5.36
CA ILE A 127 -13.54 6.76 5.77
C ILE A 127 -12.31 6.78 4.86
N GLN A 128 -11.14 6.87 5.44
CA GLN A 128 -9.88 6.82 4.72
C GLN A 128 -9.57 5.37 4.33
N LEU A 129 -9.52 5.11 3.03
CA LEU A 129 -9.09 3.84 2.47
C LEU A 129 -7.68 3.99 1.94
N ILE A 130 -6.79 3.06 2.27
CA ILE A 130 -5.42 3.09 1.82
C ILE A 130 -5.09 1.76 1.14
N GLU A 131 -4.76 1.79 -0.13
CA GLU A 131 -4.21 0.64 -0.82
C GLU A 131 -2.73 0.51 -0.47
N ASN A 132 -2.37 -0.56 0.23
CA ASN A 132 -0.98 -0.92 0.44
C ASN A 132 -0.45 -1.66 -0.80
N PRO A 133 0.81 -1.43 -1.21
CA PRO A 133 1.46 -2.26 -2.22
C PRO A 133 1.28 -3.76 -1.96
N PRO A 134 1.33 -4.61 -3.01
CA PRO A 134 1.13 -6.04 -2.84
C PRO A 134 1.99 -6.65 -1.75
N ILE A 135 1.44 -7.59 -0.98
CA ILE A 135 2.09 -8.18 0.19
C ILE A 135 3.34 -9.02 -0.16
N ASP A 136 3.47 -9.44 -1.40
CA ASP A 136 4.62 -10.10 -2.00
C ASP A 136 5.67 -9.14 -2.57
N SER A 137 5.40 -7.84 -2.54
CA SER A 137 6.29 -6.79 -3.05
C SER A 137 7.27 -6.30 -1.99
N GLU A 138 8.48 -5.90 -2.41
CA GLU A 138 9.46 -5.20 -1.56
C GLU A 138 8.97 -3.82 -1.07
N PHE A 139 7.93 -3.27 -1.71
CA PHE A 139 7.33 -1.97 -1.37
C PHE A 139 6.22 -2.07 -0.32
N TYR A 140 5.87 -3.28 0.12
CA TYR A 140 4.85 -3.48 1.14
C TYR A 140 5.19 -2.75 2.44
N ASP A 141 4.29 -1.90 2.92
CA ASP A 141 4.47 -1.16 4.18
C ASP A 141 3.77 -1.87 5.35
N LYS A 142 4.58 -2.57 6.15
CA LYS A 142 4.10 -3.24 7.37
C LYS A 142 3.66 -2.23 8.43
N GLY A 143 4.29 -1.07 8.50
CA GLY A 143 3.96 -0.02 9.47
C GLY A 143 2.54 0.48 9.27
N LEU A 144 2.17 0.74 8.02
CA LEU A 144 0.82 1.17 7.65
C LEU A 144 -0.24 0.14 8.05
N THR A 145 0.02 -1.13 7.78
CA THR A 145 -0.92 -2.21 8.12
C THR A 145 -1.04 -2.40 9.65
N ASN A 146 0.06 -2.27 10.39
CA ASN A 146 0.05 -2.45 11.84
C ASN A 146 -0.68 -1.32 12.59
N THR A 147 -0.76 -0.13 11.99
CA THR A 147 -1.44 1.05 12.58
C THR A 147 -2.89 1.22 12.12
N ALA A 148 -3.36 0.39 11.18
CA ALA A 148 -4.71 0.44 10.66
C ALA A 148 -5.76 0.07 11.72
N ASP A 149 -6.91 0.74 11.70
CA ASP A 149 -8.05 0.38 12.55
C ASP A 149 -8.77 -0.86 11.99
N THR A 150 -8.85 -0.94 10.66
CA THR A 150 -9.45 -2.06 9.93
C THR A 150 -8.55 -2.49 8.78
N ILE A 151 -8.45 -3.80 8.56
CA ILE A 151 -7.66 -4.40 7.50
C ILE A 151 -8.61 -5.16 6.57
N LEU A 152 -8.64 -4.73 5.31
CA LEU A 152 -9.39 -5.41 4.26
C LEU A 152 -8.44 -6.37 3.55
N ILE A 153 -8.64 -7.68 3.76
CA ILE A 153 -7.86 -8.73 3.13
C ILE A 153 -8.51 -9.10 1.80
N ILE A 154 -7.94 -8.59 0.70
CA ILE A 154 -8.50 -8.78 -0.65
C ILE A 154 -7.89 -10.04 -1.26
N VAL A 155 -8.74 -11.03 -1.55
CA VAL A 155 -8.34 -12.32 -2.11
C VAL A 155 -9.23 -12.73 -3.28
N ASP A 156 -8.69 -13.53 -4.19
CA ASP A 156 -9.43 -14.21 -5.25
C ASP A 156 -9.36 -15.74 -5.13
N LYS A 157 -8.63 -16.25 -4.12
CA LYS A 157 -8.52 -17.69 -3.79
C LYS A 157 -8.48 -17.87 -2.28
N LEU A 158 -9.14 -18.92 -1.78
CA LEU A 158 -9.18 -19.24 -0.35
C LEU A 158 -7.80 -19.52 0.26
N SER A 159 -6.87 -20.11 -0.51
CA SER A 159 -5.52 -20.42 -0.05
C SER A 159 -4.70 -19.17 0.32
N GLN A 160 -5.00 -18.04 -0.27
CA GLN A 160 -4.29 -16.77 0.00
C GLN A 160 -4.57 -16.23 1.40
N ILE A 161 -5.71 -16.57 1.99
CA ILE A 161 -6.12 -16.03 3.30
C ILE A 161 -5.10 -16.40 4.37
N GLU A 162 -4.77 -17.69 4.51
CA GLU A 162 -3.83 -18.17 5.53
C GLU A 162 -2.41 -17.59 5.33
N GLU A 163 -2.00 -17.43 4.07
CA GLU A 163 -0.70 -16.86 3.74
C GLU A 163 -0.61 -15.38 4.12
N ILE A 164 -1.68 -14.62 3.86
CA ILE A 164 -1.76 -13.21 4.25
C ILE A 164 -1.82 -13.08 5.77
N GLU A 165 -2.64 -13.88 6.44
CA GLU A 165 -2.79 -13.85 7.90
C GLU A 165 -1.47 -14.11 8.64
N LYS A 166 -0.65 -15.04 8.14
CA LYS A 166 0.69 -15.30 8.67
C LYS A 166 1.62 -14.08 8.57
N LYS A 167 1.45 -13.24 7.55
CA LYS A 167 2.23 -12.01 7.37
C LYS A 167 1.68 -10.82 8.19
N LEU A 168 0.45 -10.93 8.69
CA LEU A 168 -0.26 -9.93 9.49
C LEU A 168 -0.21 -10.21 11.00
N ASP A 169 0.80 -10.94 11.47
CA ASP A 169 0.94 -11.41 12.86
C ASP A 169 0.89 -10.29 13.92
N ARG A 170 1.43 -9.11 13.59
CA ARG A 170 1.50 -7.95 14.49
C ARG A 170 0.39 -6.93 14.31
N ALA A 171 -0.46 -7.11 13.32
CA ALA A 171 -1.51 -6.16 13.00
C ALA A 171 -2.73 -6.39 13.91
N GLN A 172 -3.12 -5.36 14.66
CA GLN A 172 -4.22 -5.41 15.65
C GLN A 172 -5.56 -4.96 15.07
N GLY A 173 -5.58 -4.37 13.87
CA GLY A 173 -6.80 -3.91 13.22
C GLY A 173 -7.81 -5.03 12.98
N LYS A 174 -9.11 -4.71 13.05
CA LYS A 174 -10.17 -5.67 12.72
C LYS A 174 -10.05 -6.14 11.29
N ARG A 175 -10.16 -7.44 11.06
CA ARG A 175 -9.96 -8.06 9.75
C ARG A 175 -11.30 -8.33 9.08
N ILE A 176 -11.42 -7.93 7.81
CA ILE A 176 -12.54 -8.25 6.94
C ILE A 176 -11.97 -8.92 5.70
N ILE A 177 -12.41 -10.14 5.41
CA ILE A 177 -12.02 -10.84 4.19
C ILE A 177 -12.94 -10.40 3.07
N VAL A 178 -12.35 -9.87 2.02
CA VAL A 178 -13.06 -9.45 0.82
C VAL A 178 -12.68 -10.43 -0.30
N PHE A 179 -13.59 -11.37 -0.58
CA PHE A 179 -13.41 -12.28 -1.70
C PHE A 179 -13.87 -11.57 -2.98
N ASN A 180 -12.93 -11.23 -3.82
CA ASN A 180 -13.18 -10.45 -5.04
C ASN A 180 -13.27 -11.35 -6.28
N LYS A 181 -13.73 -10.79 -7.40
CA LYS A 181 -13.91 -11.47 -8.68
C LYS A 181 -15.01 -12.53 -8.65
N GLU A 182 -16.10 -12.24 -7.94
CA GLU A 182 -17.31 -13.08 -7.94
C GLU A 182 -17.85 -13.36 -9.35
N ASP A 183 -17.65 -12.41 -10.27
CA ASP A 183 -18.00 -12.50 -11.69
C ASP A 183 -17.36 -13.68 -12.44
N LEU A 184 -16.27 -14.23 -11.93
CA LEU A 184 -15.59 -15.39 -12.52
C LEU A 184 -16.04 -16.73 -11.91
N LEU A 185 -16.90 -16.72 -10.88
CA LEU A 185 -17.33 -17.91 -10.17
C LEU A 185 -18.67 -18.43 -10.70
N ASN A 186 -18.78 -19.75 -10.79
CA ASN A 186 -20.06 -20.36 -10.95
C ASN A 186 -20.83 -20.46 -9.61
N GLU A 187 -22.12 -20.76 -9.64
CA GLU A 187 -22.96 -20.76 -8.45
C GLU A 187 -22.51 -21.82 -7.41
N GLN A 188 -22.01 -22.96 -7.85
CA GLN A 188 -21.51 -24.00 -6.97
C GLN A 188 -20.23 -23.57 -6.25
N GLU A 189 -19.30 -22.92 -6.96
CA GLU A 189 -18.07 -22.37 -6.39
C GLU A 189 -18.38 -21.28 -5.38
N ARG A 190 -19.30 -20.39 -5.70
CA ARG A 190 -19.76 -19.33 -4.79
C ARG A 190 -20.31 -19.91 -3.49
N ARG A 191 -21.17 -20.94 -3.58
CA ARG A 191 -21.72 -21.62 -2.40
C ARG A 191 -20.63 -22.31 -1.57
N LYS A 192 -19.65 -22.96 -2.19
CA LYS A 192 -18.52 -23.57 -1.50
C LYS A 192 -17.66 -22.55 -0.78
N ILE A 193 -17.32 -21.43 -1.42
CA ILE A 193 -16.55 -20.35 -0.83
C ILE A 193 -17.29 -19.78 0.38
N HIS A 194 -18.58 -19.46 0.21
CA HIS A 194 -19.42 -18.96 1.30
C HIS A 194 -19.47 -19.92 2.49
N ALA A 195 -19.70 -21.22 2.24
CA ALA A 195 -19.73 -22.24 3.28
C ALA A 195 -18.38 -22.36 4.01
N THR A 196 -17.26 -22.32 3.27
CA THR A 196 -15.92 -22.40 3.84
C THR A 196 -15.60 -21.18 4.71
N LEU A 197 -15.90 -19.98 4.26
CA LEU A 197 -15.66 -18.74 5.01
C LEU A 197 -16.55 -18.67 6.26
N SER A 198 -17.80 -19.11 6.15
CA SER A 198 -18.74 -19.19 7.29
C SER A 198 -18.31 -20.22 8.32
N SER A 199 -17.88 -21.42 7.91
CA SER A 199 -17.43 -22.47 8.82
C SER A 199 -16.19 -22.06 9.63
N ARG A 200 -15.32 -21.24 9.04
CA ARG A 200 -14.14 -20.68 9.72
C ARG A 200 -14.45 -19.43 10.54
N LYS A 201 -15.72 -19.00 10.61
CA LYS A 201 -16.19 -17.82 11.35
C LYS A 201 -15.47 -16.52 10.96
N TYR A 202 -15.08 -16.40 9.70
CA TYR A 202 -14.49 -15.15 9.20
C TYR A 202 -15.56 -14.05 9.06
N ASN A 203 -15.16 -12.81 9.32
CA ASN A 203 -15.94 -11.66 8.87
C ASN A 203 -15.60 -11.40 7.40
N PHE A 204 -16.53 -11.70 6.47
CA PHE A 204 -16.26 -11.69 5.04
C PHE A 204 -17.38 -11.09 4.20
N VAL A 205 -17.02 -10.65 3.00
CA VAL A 205 -17.95 -10.28 1.91
C VAL A 205 -17.42 -10.88 0.61
N ILE A 206 -18.31 -11.43 -0.22
CA ILE A 206 -18.00 -11.85 -1.58
C ILE A 206 -18.48 -10.74 -2.53
N ILE A 207 -17.59 -10.21 -3.36
CA ILE A 207 -17.85 -9.06 -4.21
C ILE A 207 -17.36 -9.26 -5.65
N SER A 208 -17.90 -8.47 -6.57
CA SER A 208 -17.24 -8.15 -7.84
C SER A 208 -16.96 -6.65 -7.91
N ALA A 209 -15.69 -6.27 -7.86
CA ALA A 209 -15.28 -4.89 -8.08
C ALA A 209 -15.55 -4.43 -9.53
N LYS A 210 -15.61 -5.38 -10.48
CA LYS A 210 -15.90 -5.12 -11.89
C LYS A 210 -17.39 -4.81 -12.10
N ASP A 211 -18.26 -5.68 -11.60
CA ASP A 211 -19.72 -5.57 -11.78
C ASP A 211 -20.41 -4.74 -10.68
N LYS A 212 -19.61 -4.27 -9.71
CA LYS A 212 -20.08 -3.50 -8.54
C LYS A 212 -21.07 -4.22 -7.67
N ASN A 213 -20.99 -5.56 -7.59
CA ASN A 213 -21.87 -6.38 -6.77
C ASN A 213 -21.43 -6.36 -5.29
N ASN A 214 -22.41 -6.34 -4.37
CA ASN A 214 -22.26 -6.43 -2.91
C ASN A 214 -21.39 -5.33 -2.28
N LEU A 215 -21.19 -4.21 -2.97
CA LEU A 215 -20.36 -3.11 -2.46
C LEU A 215 -20.98 -2.39 -1.27
N ASP A 216 -22.30 -2.29 -1.22
CA ASP A 216 -22.98 -1.61 -0.12
C ASP A 216 -22.91 -2.44 1.18
N GLU A 217 -23.00 -3.78 1.10
CA GLU A 217 -22.71 -4.67 2.22
C GLU A 217 -21.26 -4.50 2.71
N LEU A 218 -20.31 -4.39 1.79
CA LEU A 218 -18.91 -4.15 2.13
C LEU A 218 -18.74 -2.80 2.86
N LYS A 219 -19.32 -1.72 2.35
CA LYS A 219 -19.26 -0.38 2.99
C LYS A 219 -19.84 -0.42 4.41
N GLU A 220 -20.97 -1.11 4.59
CA GLU A 220 -21.61 -1.26 5.89
C GLU A 220 -20.71 -2.03 6.87
N LYS A 221 -20.12 -3.15 6.45
CA LYS A 221 -19.19 -3.95 7.28
C LYS A 221 -17.92 -3.17 7.62
N ILE A 222 -17.37 -2.41 6.66
CA ILE A 222 -16.23 -1.52 6.92
C ILE A 222 -16.61 -0.49 7.99
N PHE A 223 -17.73 0.17 7.87
CA PHE A 223 -18.16 1.16 8.85
C PHE A 223 -18.38 0.54 10.25
N LYS A 224 -19.06 -0.59 10.32
CA LYS A 224 -19.30 -1.30 11.59
C LYS A 224 -18.02 -1.78 12.28
N SER A 225 -16.94 -2.01 11.50
CA SER A 225 -15.67 -2.48 12.06
C SER A 225 -14.95 -1.45 12.93
N PHE A 226 -15.25 -0.17 12.77
CA PHE A 226 -14.59 0.89 13.55
C PHE A 226 -15.14 1.05 14.95
N ASP A 227 -16.31 0.48 15.29
CA ASP A 227 -16.99 0.67 16.57
C ASP A 227 -17.09 2.16 16.96
N LYS A 228 -17.39 3.01 16.00
CA LYS A 228 -17.54 4.46 16.22
C LYS A 228 -19.01 4.84 16.30
N ILE A 229 -19.31 5.86 17.09
CA ILE A 229 -20.62 6.49 17.14
C ILE A 229 -20.64 7.78 16.32
N ARG A 230 -21.81 8.10 15.78
CA ARG A 230 -22.06 9.33 15.01
C ARG A 230 -22.87 10.28 15.89
N VAL A 231 -22.33 11.44 16.15
CA VAL A 231 -22.98 12.49 16.92
C VAL A 231 -23.34 13.62 15.97
N TYR A 232 -24.63 13.96 15.93
CA TYR A 232 -25.12 15.06 15.11
C TYR A 232 -25.37 16.28 16.01
N THR A 233 -24.78 17.41 15.63
CA THR A 233 -25.09 18.69 16.27
C THR A 233 -26.39 19.28 15.70
N LYS A 234 -27.14 19.98 16.53
CA LYS A 234 -28.37 20.68 16.15
C LYS A 234 -28.43 22.05 16.81
N GLU A 235 -28.67 23.08 16.01
CA GLU A 235 -29.00 24.39 16.55
C GLU A 235 -30.49 24.42 16.94
N PRO A 236 -30.86 25.15 18.01
CA PRO A 236 -32.26 25.34 18.39
C PRO A 236 -33.08 25.86 17.19
N GLY A 237 -34.20 25.18 16.87
CA GLY A 237 -35.10 25.57 15.82
C GLY A 237 -34.66 25.16 14.40
N LYS A 238 -33.46 24.61 14.20
CA LYS A 238 -32.96 24.14 12.89
C LYS A 238 -32.94 22.61 12.78
N GLU A 239 -32.77 22.09 11.59
CA GLU A 239 -32.51 20.65 11.38
C GLU A 239 -31.13 20.24 11.87
N LYS A 240 -30.96 18.94 12.12
CA LYS A 240 -29.65 18.37 12.50
C LYS A 240 -28.60 18.62 11.41
N SER A 241 -27.33 18.79 11.80
CA SER A 241 -26.24 18.96 10.86
C SER A 241 -26.14 17.75 9.90
N GLY A 242 -25.86 18.00 8.62
CA GLY A 242 -25.71 16.94 7.61
C GLY A 242 -24.44 16.09 7.78
N LYS A 243 -23.44 16.61 8.51
CA LYS A 243 -22.17 15.89 8.77
C LYS A 243 -22.08 15.51 10.23
N PRO A 244 -22.04 14.22 10.57
CA PRO A 244 -21.83 13.77 11.95
C PRO A 244 -20.38 13.96 12.40
N ILE A 245 -20.20 14.16 13.70
CA ILE A 245 -18.92 14.07 14.37
C ILE A 245 -18.71 12.61 14.78
N ILE A 246 -17.55 12.04 14.44
CA ILE A 246 -17.21 10.66 14.77
C ILE A 246 -16.53 10.62 16.13
N MET A 247 -17.09 9.82 17.03
CA MET A 247 -16.59 9.66 18.39
C MET A 247 -16.39 8.19 18.75
N ASN A 248 -15.61 7.95 19.80
CA ASN A 248 -15.52 6.61 20.39
C ASN A 248 -16.81 6.28 21.16
N PRO A 249 -17.18 5.01 21.29
CA PRO A 249 -18.21 4.60 22.22
C PRO A 249 -17.85 5.09 23.65
N CYS A 250 -18.85 5.46 24.43
CA CYS A 250 -18.67 5.98 25.79
C CYS A 250 -17.96 7.34 25.90
N SER A 251 -17.83 8.12 24.81
CA SER A 251 -17.34 9.50 24.89
C SER A 251 -18.34 10.39 25.62
N ALA A 252 -17.83 11.26 26.50
CA ALA A 252 -18.64 12.22 27.21
C ALA A 252 -19.01 13.43 26.32
N VAL A 253 -20.03 14.19 26.72
CA VAL A 253 -20.42 15.43 26.01
C VAL A 253 -19.26 16.43 25.97
N ARG A 254 -18.44 16.46 27.04
CA ARG A 254 -17.23 17.26 27.11
C ARG A 254 -16.25 16.96 25.96
N ASP A 255 -16.05 15.68 25.61
CA ASP A 255 -15.14 15.27 24.54
C ASP A 255 -15.65 15.74 23.18
N ILE A 256 -16.98 15.80 23.01
CA ILE A 256 -17.61 16.32 21.79
C ILE A 256 -17.37 17.83 21.70
N ALA A 257 -17.58 18.55 22.81
CA ALA A 257 -17.34 19.98 22.87
C ALA A 257 -15.90 20.34 22.52
N GLU A 258 -14.92 19.60 23.07
CA GLU A 258 -13.49 19.75 22.75
C GLU A 258 -13.16 19.43 21.27
N LYS A 259 -13.85 18.47 20.67
CA LYS A 259 -13.66 18.13 19.25
C LYS A 259 -14.23 19.20 18.32
N ILE A 260 -15.27 19.91 18.73
CA ILE A 260 -15.86 21.03 17.98
C ILE A 260 -14.94 22.26 18.06
N LEU A 261 -14.53 22.62 19.28
CA LEU A 261 -13.68 23.78 19.52
C LEU A 261 -12.82 23.52 20.75
N LYS A 262 -11.49 23.55 20.61
CA LYS A 262 -10.55 23.39 21.71
C LYS A 262 -10.80 24.44 22.80
N GLY A 263 -10.92 24.02 24.05
CA GLY A 263 -11.19 24.86 25.20
C GLY A 263 -12.66 25.26 25.34
N PHE A 264 -13.58 24.65 24.60
CA PHE A 264 -15.02 24.93 24.72
C PHE A 264 -15.61 24.32 25.98
N SER A 265 -15.01 23.26 26.48
CA SER A 265 -15.45 22.58 27.72
C SER A 265 -15.09 23.34 28.98
N ASP A 266 -14.23 24.36 28.94
CA ASP A 266 -13.73 25.12 30.10
C ASP A 266 -14.47 26.46 30.27
N LYS A 267 -15.45 26.72 29.42
CA LYS A 267 -16.39 27.83 29.47
C LYS A 267 -17.77 27.36 29.94
#